data_768288885d7f53e72c1291f97035140e
#
_entry.id   768288885d7f53e72c1291f97035140e
#
_cell.length_a   1.000
_cell.length_b   1.000
_cell.length_c   1.000
_cell.angle_alpha   90.00
_cell.angle_beta   90.00
_cell.angle_gamma   90.00
#
_symmetry.space_group_name_H-M   'P 1'
#
loop_
_entity.id
_entity.type
_entity.pdbx_description
1 polymer ?
#
loop_
_entity_poly.entity_id
_entity_poly.type
_entity_poly.pdbx_seq_one_letter_code
_entity_poly.pdbx_strand_id
1 'polypeptide(L)'
;SRLVENIMTKTVVIVGGGSAGWLTAGIIAARHNPLDKAGQGTKVTVLESPDVANLGVGEGTWPTMRDTLRQIGISEADFLRACDVSFKQGSQFINWQRGESESYYHPFFPPGGYGSVNLAAHWLNAGGNGSFADAVCPQGKVCDLGLAPKTAQTPEYAFGLNYGYHLNAGKFVELLQRH
;
A
#
# COMPACT_ATOMS: atom_id res chain seq x y z
N SER A 1 46.37 -4.67 -13.41
CA SER A 1 46.04 -4.58 -11.98
C SER A 1 44.54 -4.37 -11.85
N ARG A 2 43.78 -5.43 -11.53
CA ARG A 2 42.38 -5.32 -11.17
C ARG A 2 42.33 -4.68 -9.77
N LEU A 3 41.77 -3.45 -9.71
CA LEU A 3 41.32 -2.89 -8.46
C LEU A 3 40.22 -3.85 -7.93
N VAL A 4 40.54 -4.63 -6.93
CA VAL A 4 39.55 -5.34 -6.11
C VAL A 4 38.88 -4.23 -5.32
N GLU A 5 37.72 -3.77 -5.80
CA GLU A 5 36.84 -2.95 -4.96
C GLU A 5 36.57 -3.76 -3.69
N ASN A 6 37.04 -3.25 -2.58
CA ASN A 6 36.80 -3.80 -1.27
C ASN A 6 35.30 -3.62 -0.97
N ILE A 7 34.47 -4.57 -1.40
CA ILE A 7 33.03 -4.57 -1.15
C ILE A 7 32.87 -4.83 0.35
N MET A 8 32.77 -3.75 1.10
CA MET A 8 32.55 -3.81 2.55
C MET A 8 31.18 -4.44 2.83
N THR A 9 31.16 -5.48 3.65
CA THR A 9 29.91 -5.99 4.22
C THR A 9 29.20 -4.89 5.00
N LYS A 10 27.97 -4.58 4.60
CA LYS A 10 27.12 -3.64 5.34
C LYS A 10 26.22 -4.42 6.29
N THR A 11 26.20 -4.00 7.54
CA THR A 11 25.25 -4.53 8.54
C THR A 11 24.21 -3.49 8.84
N VAL A 12 22.93 -3.86 8.69
CA VAL A 12 21.79 -3.03 9.03
C VAL A 12 21.03 -3.73 10.16
N VAL A 13 20.81 -3.01 11.25
CA VAL A 13 20.00 -3.50 12.37
C VAL A 13 18.74 -2.63 12.44
N ILE A 14 17.59 -3.29 12.40
CA ILE A 14 16.27 -2.67 12.50
C ILE A 14 15.73 -3.03 13.88
N VAL A 15 15.42 -2.02 14.68
CA VAL A 15 14.85 -2.20 16.01
C VAL A 15 13.34 -1.98 15.96
N GLY A 16 12.59 -3.06 16.20
CA GLY A 16 11.13 -3.08 16.18
C GLY A 16 10.59 -4.13 15.20
N GLY A 17 9.83 -5.08 15.72
CA GLY A 17 9.26 -6.22 14.98
C GLY A 17 7.82 -6.02 14.49
N GLY A 18 7.34 -4.78 14.40
CA GLY A 18 6.02 -4.47 13.80
C GLY A 18 6.07 -4.43 12.28
N SER A 19 4.92 -4.16 11.64
CA SER A 19 4.78 -4.08 10.17
C SER A 19 5.85 -3.20 9.52
N ALA A 20 6.14 -2.03 10.11
CA ALA A 20 7.14 -1.10 9.57
C ALA A 20 8.56 -1.68 9.59
N GLY A 21 8.95 -2.34 10.67
CA GLY A 21 10.28 -2.95 10.80
C GLY A 21 10.48 -4.08 9.79
N TRP A 22 9.53 -4.99 9.70
CA TRP A 22 9.59 -6.11 8.77
C TRP A 22 9.49 -5.69 7.31
N LEU A 23 8.63 -4.71 6.97
CA LEU A 23 8.60 -4.11 5.63
C LEU A 23 9.94 -3.47 5.25
N THR A 24 10.55 -2.73 6.19
CA THR A 24 11.86 -2.11 5.98
C THR A 24 12.91 -3.18 5.70
N ALA A 25 12.91 -4.27 6.47
CA ALA A 25 13.82 -5.40 6.26
C ALA A 25 13.65 -6.03 4.87
N GLY A 26 12.41 -6.31 4.48
CA GLY A 26 12.09 -6.87 3.17
C GLY A 26 12.53 -5.95 2.01
N ILE A 27 12.28 -4.64 2.11
CA ILE A 27 12.70 -3.66 1.09
C ILE A 27 14.22 -3.61 0.97
N ILE A 28 14.95 -3.56 2.09
CA ILE A 28 16.41 -3.52 2.07
C ILE A 28 16.96 -4.82 1.49
N ALA A 29 16.44 -5.97 1.92
CA ALA A 29 16.85 -7.28 1.41
C ALA A 29 16.61 -7.43 -0.10
N ALA A 30 15.48 -6.92 -0.60
CA ALA A 30 15.14 -6.97 -2.02
C ALA A 30 15.97 -6.02 -2.91
N ARG A 31 16.46 -4.91 -2.35
CA ARG A 31 17.20 -3.88 -3.11
C ARG A 31 18.72 -4.02 -3.05
N HIS A 32 19.22 -4.73 -2.10
CA HIS A 32 20.66 -4.91 -1.89
C HIS A 32 21.03 -6.38 -2.02
N ASN A 33 22.23 -6.62 -2.53
CA ASN A 33 22.73 -7.99 -2.66
C ASN A 33 22.73 -8.67 -1.28
N PRO A 34 22.09 -9.85 -1.15
CA PRO A 34 22.16 -10.61 0.08
C PRO A 34 23.61 -10.99 0.39
N LEU A 35 23.86 -11.27 1.66
CA LEU A 35 25.17 -11.76 2.09
C LEU A 35 25.48 -13.07 1.37
N ASP A 36 26.54 -13.11 0.57
CA ASP A 36 26.99 -14.30 -0.13
C ASP A 36 27.79 -15.25 0.79
N LYS A 37 28.19 -16.41 0.27
CA LYS A 37 28.99 -17.39 1.01
C LYS A 37 30.38 -16.87 1.37
N ALA A 38 30.87 -15.83 0.70
CA ALA A 38 32.14 -15.18 0.99
C ALA A 38 31.99 -14.04 2.02
N GLY A 39 30.76 -13.80 2.54
CA GLY A 39 30.49 -12.77 3.51
C GLY A 39 30.38 -11.37 2.90
N GLN A 40 30.20 -11.24 1.57
CA GLN A 40 30.05 -9.97 0.89
C GLN A 40 28.58 -9.67 0.66
N GLY A 41 28.18 -8.41 0.87
CA GLY A 41 26.81 -7.99 0.68
C GLY A 41 26.23 -7.25 1.88
N THR A 42 24.90 -7.26 2.01
CA THR A 42 24.19 -6.59 3.10
C THR A 42 23.56 -7.61 4.03
N LYS A 43 23.93 -7.55 5.31
CA LYS A 43 23.30 -8.32 6.38
C LYS A 43 22.19 -7.46 7.00
N VAL A 44 20.96 -7.93 6.96
CA VAL A 44 19.82 -7.28 7.63
C VAL A 44 19.42 -8.11 8.85
N THR A 45 19.28 -7.46 9.99
CA THR A 45 18.85 -8.08 11.24
C THR A 45 17.70 -7.29 11.81
N VAL A 46 16.57 -7.94 12.11
CA VAL A 46 15.46 -7.34 12.85
C VAL A 46 15.58 -7.76 14.31
N LEU A 47 15.57 -6.78 15.21
CA LEU A 47 15.55 -6.99 16.65
C LEU A 47 14.15 -6.67 17.17
N GLU A 48 13.50 -7.67 17.74
CA GLU A 48 12.17 -7.52 18.34
C GLU A 48 12.11 -8.12 19.75
N SER A 49 11.15 -7.66 20.56
CA SER A 49 10.93 -8.21 21.88
C SER A 49 9.97 -9.40 21.78
N PRO A 50 10.31 -10.54 22.37
CA PRO A 50 9.40 -11.69 22.43
C PRO A 50 8.18 -11.44 23.33
N ASP A 51 8.28 -10.46 24.24
CA ASP A 51 7.26 -10.20 25.27
C ASP A 51 6.25 -9.12 24.85
N VAL A 52 6.49 -8.45 23.73
CA VAL A 52 5.59 -7.42 23.20
C VAL A 52 4.75 -8.02 22.08
N ALA A 53 3.49 -8.33 22.38
CA ALA A 53 2.56 -8.78 21.38
C ALA A 53 2.36 -7.72 20.29
N ASN A 54 2.34 -8.12 19.03
CA ASN A 54 1.90 -7.26 17.95
C ASN A 54 0.46 -6.81 18.23
N LEU A 55 0.24 -5.51 18.30
CA LEU A 55 -1.11 -4.97 18.42
C LEU A 55 -1.88 -5.36 17.16
N GLY A 56 -2.82 -6.27 17.30
CA GLY A 56 -3.66 -6.78 16.22
C GLY A 56 -4.72 -5.77 15.78
N VAL A 57 -4.28 -4.61 15.32
CA VAL A 57 -5.16 -3.58 14.76
C VAL A 57 -5.33 -3.80 13.26
N GLY A 58 -6.47 -3.35 12.72
CA GLY A 58 -6.64 -3.23 11.28
C GLY A 58 -5.82 -2.06 10.75
N GLU A 59 -5.15 -2.27 9.64
CA GLU A 59 -4.40 -1.21 8.95
C GLU A 59 -5.01 -0.93 7.58
N GLY A 60 -5.03 0.37 7.21
CA GLY A 60 -5.39 0.81 5.87
C GLY A 60 -4.18 1.38 5.15
N THR A 61 -3.85 0.85 3.99
CA THR A 61 -2.67 1.26 3.23
C THR A 61 -3.00 2.24 2.11
N TRP A 62 -1.96 2.86 1.57
CA TRP A 62 -1.99 3.60 0.33
C TRP A 62 -1.74 2.69 -0.88
N PRO A 63 -2.08 3.11 -2.10
CA PRO A 63 -1.83 2.32 -3.32
C PRO A 63 -0.39 1.91 -3.55
N THR A 64 0.57 2.68 -3.04
CA THR A 64 2.01 2.37 -3.10
C THR A 64 2.40 1.07 -2.41
N MET A 65 1.56 0.55 -1.51
CA MET A 65 1.79 -0.77 -0.89
C MET A 65 1.87 -1.90 -1.93
N ARG A 66 1.12 -1.81 -3.02
CA ARG A 66 1.20 -2.81 -4.11
C ARG A 66 2.60 -2.90 -4.71
N ASP A 67 3.25 -1.74 -4.91
CA ASP A 67 4.61 -1.71 -5.45
C ASP A 67 5.62 -2.24 -4.44
N THR A 68 5.40 -1.94 -3.16
CA THR A 68 6.23 -2.48 -2.06
C THR A 68 6.14 -4.01 -2.00
N LEU A 69 4.93 -4.58 -1.99
CA LEU A 69 4.72 -6.02 -1.94
C LEU A 69 5.32 -6.73 -3.17
N ARG A 70 5.11 -6.17 -4.37
CA ARG A 70 5.72 -6.66 -5.60
C ARG A 70 7.23 -6.64 -5.53
N GLN A 71 7.82 -5.55 -5.02
CA GLN A 71 9.26 -5.38 -4.90
C GLN A 71 9.89 -6.41 -3.97
N ILE A 72 9.25 -6.71 -2.86
CA ILE A 72 9.74 -7.73 -1.91
C ILE A 72 9.38 -9.16 -2.33
N GLY A 73 8.64 -9.35 -3.41
CA GLY A 73 8.36 -10.66 -4.00
C GLY A 73 7.18 -11.42 -3.38
N ILE A 74 6.30 -10.75 -2.66
CA ILE A 74 5.08 -11.38 -2.11
C ILE A 74 4.01 -11.44 -3.20
N SER A 75 3.38 -12.62 -3.40
CA SER A 75 2.20 -12.78 -4.25
C SER A 75 1.01 -12.03 -3.65
N GLU A 76 0.29 -11.26 -4.48
CA GLU A 76 -0.92 -10.56 -4.03
C GLU A 76 -1.99 -11.54 -3.54
N ALA A 77 -2.15 -12.66 -4.23
CA ALA A 77 -3.13 -13.68 -3.84
C ALA A 77 -2.81 -14.30 -2.47
N ASP A 78 -1.54 -14.54 -2.18
CA ASP A 78 -1.12 -15.07 -0.88
C ASP A 78 -1.28 -14.02 0.22
N PHE A 79 -0.95 -12.78 -0.06
CA PHE A 79 -1.17 -11.67 0.86
C PHE A 79 -2.65 -11.48 1.19
N LEU A 80 -3.54 -11.49 0.17
CA LEU A 80 -4.98 -11.36 0.36
C LEU A 80 -5.53 -12.45 1.30
N ARG A 81 -5.11 -13.70 1.11
CA ARG A 81 -5.56 -14.83 1.93
C ARG A 81 -4.95 -14.84 3.33
N ALA A 82 -3.64 -14.59 3.42
CA ALA A 82 -2.91 -14.72 4.68
C ALA A 82 -3.22 -13.62 5.68
N CYS A 83 -3.58 -12.42 5.22
CA CYS A 83 -3.74 -11.24 6.06
C CYS A 83 -5.19 -10.74 6.16
N ASP A 84 -6.19 -11.54 5.77
CA ASP A 84 -7.62 -11.18 5.75
C ASP A 84 -7.86 -9.84 5.04
N VAL A 85 -7.28 -9.69 3.86
CA VAL A 85 -7.22 -8.42 3.17
C VAL A 85 -8.51 -8.12 2.43
N SER A 86 -8.95 -6.86 2.49
CA SER A 86 -9.94 -6.29 1.58
C SER A 86 -9.38 -5.07 0.85
N PHE A 87 -10.02 -4.70 -0.28
CA PHE A 87 -9.59 -3.56 -1.06
C PHE A 87 -10.02 -2.24 -0.40
N LYS A 88 -9.08 -1.31 -0.27
CA LYS A 88 -9.33 0.08 0.08
C LYS A 88 -9.26 0.92 -1.17
N GLN A 89 -10.34 1.62 -1.51
CA GLN A 89 -10.46 2.36 -2.77
C GLN A 89 -10.42 3.88 -2.58
N GLY A 90 -10.30 4.33 -1.35
CA GLY A 90 -10.27 5.73 -0.98
C GLY A 90 -10.61 5.95 0.48
N SER A 91 -11.01 7.16 0.81
CA SER A 91 -11.54 7.54 2.13
C SER A 91 -12.88 8.25 1.93
N GLN A 92 -13.86 7.92 2.76
CA GLN A 92 -15.11 8.67 2.83
C GLN A 92 -15.05 9.61 4.03
N PHE A 93 -15.34 10.88 3.78
CA PHE A 93 -15.44 11.90 4.81
C PHE A 93 -16.92 12.16 5.08
N ILE A 94 -17.33 12.03 6.32
CA ILE A 94 -18.73 12.22 6.76
C ILE A 94 -18.77 13.38 7.74
N ASN A 95 -19.63 14.37 7.50
CA ASN A 95 -19.82 15.55 8.33
C ASN A 95 -18.52 16.33 8.62
N TRP A 96 -17.58 16.33 7.65
CA TRP A 96 -16.25 16.92 7.84
C TRP A 96 -16.21 18.44 7.67
N GLN A 97 -16.99 18.98 6.72
CA GLN A 97 -16.94 20.40 6.38
C GLN A 97 -18.00 21.24 7.09
N ARG A 98 -19.26 20.78 7.04
CA ARG A 98 -20.42 21.56 7.51
C ARG A 98 -21.10 20.95 8.73
N GLY A 99 -20.74 19.72 9.10
CA GLY A 99 -21.29 19.04 10.27
C GLY A 99 -22.71 18.51 10.14
N GLU A 100 -23.33 18.59 8.96
CA GLU A 100 -24.71 18.16 8.74
C GLU A 100 -24.84 17.33 7.47
N SER A 101 -25.10 16.03 7.65
CA SER A 101 -25.53 15.08 6.61
C SER A 101 -24.78 15.14 5.27
N GLU A 102 -23.55 15.60 5.27
CA GLU A 102 -22.69 15.64 4.10
C GLU A 102 -21.74 14.47 4.07
N SER A 103 -21.48 13.94 2.90
CA SER A 103 -20.37 13.01 2.71
C SER A 103 -19.77 13.21 1.33
N TYR A 104 -18.46 12.92 1.24
CA TYR A 104 -17.76 12.89 -0.03
C TYR A 104 -16.64 11.86 0.01
N TYR A 105 -16.29 11.34 -1.16
CA TYR A 105 -15.16 10.44 -1.32
C TYR A 105 -13.90 11.20 -1.73
N HIS A 106 -12.77 10.73 -1.19
CA HIS A 106 -11.44 10.99 -1.72
C HIS A 106 -10.92 9.69 -2.35
N PRO A 107 -11.20 9.47 -3.64
CA PRO A 107 -10.87 8.24 -4.33
C PRO A 107 -9.36 8.12 -4.57
N PHE A 108 -8.88 6.89 -4.73
CA PHE A 108 -7.48 6.63 -5.06
C PHE A 108 -7.20 6.68 -6.58
N PHE A 109 -8.23 6.67 -7.39
CA PHE A 109 -8.09 6.75 -8.83
C PHE A 109 -8.17 8.22 -9.27
N PRO A 110 -7.10 8.76 -9.88
CA PRO A 110 -7.11 10.14 -10.34
C PRO A 110 -8.08 10.32 -11.50
N PRO A 111 -8.75 11.48 -11.60
CA PRO A 111 -9.66 11.77 -12.70
C PRO A 111 -8.89 11.90 -14.03
N GLY A 112 -9.58 11.66 -15.13
CA GLY A 112 -9.05 11.90 -16.47
C GLY A 112 -8.62 13.36 -16.65
N GLY A 113 -7.43 13.58 -17.22
CA GLY A 113 -6.88 14.92 -17.39
C GLY A 113 -6.28 15.56 -16.13
N TYR A 114 -6.13 14.78 -15.04
CA TYR A 114 -5.48 15.25 -13.82
C TYR A 114 -4.12 15.89 -14.10
N GLY A 115 -3.91 17.10 -13.59
CA GLY A 115 -2.69 17.88 -13.80
C GLY A 115 -2.62 18.64 -15.13
N SER A 116 -3.53 18.41 -16.09
CA SER A 116 -3.56 19.12 -17.39
C SER A 116 -4.83 19.96 -17.60
N VAL A 117 -5.93 19.63 -16.91
CA VAL A 117 -7.22 20.31 -17.03
C VAL A 117 -7.72 20.72 -15.66
N ASN A 118 -8.22 21.95 -15.51
CA ASN A 118 -8.89 22.39 -14.29
C ASN A 118 -10.33 21.88 -14.25
N LEU A 119 -10.50 20.62 -13.86
CA LEU A 119 -11.79 19.97 -13.80
C LEU A 119 -12.76 20.65 -12.84
N ALA A 120 -12.28 21.24 -11.75
CA ALA A 120 -13.14 21.95 -10.78
C ALA A 120 -13.81 23.16 -11.41
N ALA A 121 -13.08 23.96 -12.22
CA ALA A 121 -13.65 25.08 -12.94
C ALA A 121 -14.74 24.64 -13.94
N HIS A 122 -14.49 23.56 -14.67
CA HIS A 122 -15.47 23.01 -15.59
C HIS A 122 -16.72 22.50 -14.88
N TRP A 123 -16.57 21.80 -13.75
CA TRP A 123 -17.69 21.33 -12.96
C TRP A 123 -18.52 22.49 -12.40
N LEU A 124 -17.88 23.55 -11.86
CA LEU A 124 -18.56 24.74 -11.37
C LEU A 124 -19.32 25.45 -12.50
N ASN A 125 -18.70 25.61 -13.67
CA ASN A 125 -19.38 26.25 -14.84
C ASN A 125 -20.55 25.42 -15.36
N ALA A 126 -20.56 24.10 -15.16
CA ALA A 126 -21.66 23.21 -15.46
C ALA A 126 -22.77 23.20 -14.38
N GLY A 127 -22.69 24.10 -13.40
CA GLY A 127 -23.69 24.27 -12.34
C GLY A 127 -23.27 23.71 -10.98
N GLY A 128 -22.15 23.02 -10.86
CA GLY A 128 -21.55 22.55 -9.58
C GLY A 128 -22.49 21.64 -8.75
N ASN A 129 -23.39 20.90 -9.40
CA ASN A 129 -24.36 20.06 -8.71
C ASN A 129 -23.78 18.70 -8.31
N GLY A 130 -24.13 18.22 -7.10
CA GLY A 130 -23.68 16.95 -6.57
C GLY A 130 -22.24 16.94 -6.07
N SER A 131 -21.67 15.74 -5.91
CA SER A 131 -20.28 15.58 -5.49
C SER A 131 -19.31 15.80 -6.66
N PHE A 132 -18.32 16.66 -6.47
CA PHE A 132 -17.24 16.83 -7.44
C PHE A 132 -16.49 15.52 -7.70
N ALA A 133 -16.20 14.74 -6.63
CA ALA A 133 -15.52 13.46 -6.76
C ALA A 133 -16.28 12.49 -7.67
N ASP A 134 -17.61 12.42 -7.53
CA ASP A 134 -18.45 11.54 -8.36
C ASP A 134 -18.57 12.02 -9.81
N ALA A 135 -18.51 13.34 -10.02
CA ALA A 135 -18.54 13.92 -11.36
C ALA A 135 -17.28 13.59 -12.17
N VAL A 136 -16.14 13.38 -11.52
CA VAL A 136 -14.85 13.21 -12.20
C VAL A 136 -14.23 11.81 -12.04
N CYS A 137 -14.78 10.97 -11.14
CA CYS A 137 -14.25 9.65 -10.84
C CYS A 137 -15.35 8.64 -10.48
N PRO A 138 -15.40 7.47 -11.14
CA PRO A 138 -16.43 6.47 -10.87
C PRO A 138 -16.21 5.70 -9.57
N GLN A 139 -15.08 5.86 -8.89
CA GLN A 139 -14.68 5.02 -7.77
C GLN A 139 -15.62 5.13 -6.57
N GLY A 140 -16.18 6.33 -6.29
CA GLY A 140 -17.19 6.50 -5.24
C GLY A 140 -18.41 5.61 -5.49
N LYS A 141 -18.89 5.55 -6.73
CA LYS A 141 -20.01 4.71 -7.11
C LYS A 141 -19.71 3.22 -7.00
N VAL A 142 -18.48 2.81 -7.32
CA VAL A 142 -18.01 1.42 -7.14
C VAL A 142 -18.01 1.04 -5.65
N CYS A 143 -17.59 1.96 -4.77
CA CYS A 143 -17.65 1.77 -3.33
C CYS A 143 -19.09 1.66 -2.81
N ASP A 144 -19.99 2.54 -3.24
CA ASP A 144 -21.40 2.51 -2.83
C ASP A 144 -22.11 1.21 -3.20
N LEU A 145 -21.71 0.61 -4.31
CA LEU A 145 -22.22 -0.67 -4.78
C LEU A 145 -21.50 -1.89 -4.15
N GLY A 146 -20.53 -1.68 -3.27
CA GLY A 146 -19.75 -2.76 -2.65
C GLY A 146 -18.91 -3.56 -3.64
N LEU A 147 -18.50 -2.96 -4.76
CA LEU A 147 -17.78 -3.65 -5.81
C LEU A 147 -16.27 -3.52 -5.63
N ALA A 148 -15.55 -4.53 -6.11
CA ALA A 148 -14.09 -4.53 -6.13
C ALA A 148 -13.51 -3.62 -7.24
N PRO A 149 -12.29 -3.08 -7.07
CA PRO A 149 -11.64 -2.20 -8.05
C PRO A 149 -11.08 -2.96 -9.26
N LYS A 150 -11.17 -4.28 -9.27
CA LYS A 150 -10.68 -5.18 -10.31
C LYS A 150 -11.52 -6.44 -10.37
N THR A 151 -11.42 -7.17 -11.46
CA THR A 151 -12.09 -8.48 -11.63
C THR A 151 -11.16 -9.63 -11.20
N ALA A 152 -11.73 -10.83 -11.03
CA ALA A 152 -10.96 -12.03 -10.72
C ALA A 152 -9.93 -12.41 -11.81
N GLN A 153 -10.13 -11.97 -13.04
CA GLN A 153 -9.23 -12.19 -14.18
C GLN A 153 -8.12 -11.14 -14.28
N THR A 154 -8.22 -10.06 -13.52
CA THR A 154 -7.20 -9.01 -13.52
C THR A 154 -5.91 -9.56 -12.87
N PRO A 155 -4.75 -9.45 -13.53
CA PRO A 155 -3.49 -9.94 -13.00
C PRO A 155 -3.16 -9.36 -11.60
N GLU A 156 -2.31 -10.06 -10.85
CA GLU A 156 -1.82 -9.57 -9.57
C GLU A 156 -1.24 -8.16 -9.70
N TYR A 157 -1.57 -7.31 -8.74
CA TYR A 157 -1.14 -5.91 -8.66
C TYR A 157 -1.61 -5.00 -9.81
N ALA A 158 -2.25 -5.54 -10.86
CA ALA A 158 -2.92 -4.73 -11.87
C ALA A 158 -4.29 -4.26 -11.37
N PHE A 159 -4.83 -3.22 -11.98
CA PHE A 159 -6.09 -2.60 -11.54
C PHE A 159 -6.89 -2.01 -12.69
N GLY A 160 -8.21 -2.01 -12.54
CA GLY A 160 -9.12 -1.15 -13.31
C GLY A 160 -9.26 0.21 -12.64
N LEU A 161 -9.48 0.22 -11.31
CA LEU A 161 -9.44 1.40 -10.45
C LEU A 161 -8.35 1.23 -9.40
N ASN A 162 -7.63 2.30 -9.11
CA ASN A 162 -6.49 2.26 -8.17
C ASN A 162 -6.95 1.90 -6.75
N TYR A 163 -6.16 1.15 -6.00
CA TYR A 163 -6.52 0.67 -4.68
C TYR A 163 -5.31 0.48 -3.76
N GLY A 164 -5.54 0.60 -2.48
CA GLY A 164 -4.73 0.04 -1.41
C GLY A 164 -5.48 -1.12 -0.73
N TYR A 165 -5.15 -1.39 0.51
CA TYR A 165 -5.69 -2.52 1.26
C TYR A 165 -6.12 -2.13 2.66
N HIS A 166 -7.13 -2.83 3.19
CA HIS A 166 -7.34 -3.01 4.62
C HIS A 166 -6.86 -4.41 4.98
N LEU A 167 -6.12 -4.54 6.06
CA LEU A 167 -5.48 -5.80 6.43
C LEU A 167 -5.42 -6.01 7.95
N ASN A 168 -5.22 -7.25 8.36
CA ASN A 168 -4.88 -7.60 9.73
C ASN A 168 -3.38 -7.44 9.94
N ALA A 169 -2.99 -6.46 10.76
CA ALA A 169 -1.58 -6.11 11.00
C ALA A 169 -0.78 -7.26 11.61
N GLY A 170 -1.35 -8.01 12.55
CA GLY A 170 -0.68 -9.16 13.16
C GLY A 170 -0.36 -10.25 12.15
N LYS A 171 -1.35 -10.64 11.34
CA LYS A 171 -1.16 -11.62 10.26
C LYS A 171 -0.18 -11.14 9.20
N PHE A 172 -0.14 -9.84 8.96
CA PHE A 172 0.82 -9.28 8.01
C PHE A 172 2.27 -9.38 8.51
N VAL A 173 2.51 -9.10 9.80
CA VAL A 173 3.82 -9.32 10.41
C VAL A 173 4.22 -10.79 10.30
N GLU A 174 3.33 -11.72 10.63
CA GLU A 174 3.60 -13.16 10.49
C GLU A 174 3.92 -13.58 9.05
N LEU A 175 3.24 -12.99 8.06
CA LEU A 175 3.54 -13.24 6.65
C LEU A 175 4.94 -12.75 6.29
N LEU A 176 5.30 -11.52 6.71
CA LEU A 176 6.60 -10.92 6.44
C LEU A 176 7.76 -11.69 7.11
N GLN A 177 7.55 -12.20 8.33
CA GLN A 177 8.52 -13.02 9.05
C GLN A 177 8.81 -14.34 8.36
N ARG A 178 7.79 -14.94 7.74
CA ARG A 178 7.94 -16.23 7.03
C ARG A 178 8.53 -16.08 5.63
N HIS A 179 8.37 -14.94 5.02
CA HIS A 179 8.86 -14.63 3.68
C HIS A 179 10.36 -14.38 3.66
#